data_d68491c567d4739b4ba1291bf3768e11
#
_entry.id   d68491c567d4739b4ba1291bf3768e11
#
_cell.length_a   1.000
_cell.length_b   1.000
_cell.length_c   1.000
_cell.angle_alpha   90.00
_cell.angle_beta   90.00
_cell.angle_gamma   90.00
#
_symmetry.space_group_name_H-M   'P 1'
#
loop_
_entity.id
_entity.type
_entity.pdbx_description
1 polymer ?
#
loop_
_entity_poly.entity_id
_entity_poly.type
_entity_poly.pdbx_seq_one_letter_code
_entity_poly.pdbx_strand_id
1 'polypeptide(L)'
;MLLYVPAYVILFLCGAASLAESIEHFKIPKLCFWVFTLLFAVSVRCSPLTVMALPEFVIHAFHPADLAEYQRLDELTYDRKDKPQIQAMAQWLVEHLGEGEVAYMIPDDMLYNPGHLRNCDLPNHALDGKLPDSFSVPGTHYFPTGFFDARYVVTADPFPLSLAPDTELGHRFNAVFLQLRETTHQQVATFDMGNGTVFTIWERTTPVTREEVETYLHEFDAENAKYPEMFSSVVENWLAVHGL
;
A
#
# COMPACT_ATOMS: atom_id res chain seq x y z
N MET A 1 11.63 9.68 -12.59
CA MET A 1 10.68 10.73 -12.17
C MET A 1 11.33 12.11 -11.96
N LEU A 2 12.56 12.22 -11.48
CA LEU A 2 13.31 13.49 -11.26
C LEU A 2 13.61 14.30 -12.53
N LEU A 3 13.61 13.70 -13.71
CA LEU A 3 13.92 14.36 -14.99
C LEU A 3 12.79 15.26 -15.53
N TYR A 4 11.55 15.09 -15.05
CA TYR A 4 10.40 15.86 -15.55
C TYR A 4 10.24 17.22 -14.89
N VAL A 5 10.71 17.38 -13.64
CA VAL A 5 10.56 18.64 -12.89
C VAL A 5 11.25 19.81 -13.59
N PRO A 6 12.52 19.70 -14.05
CA PRO A 6 13.16 20.79 -14.80
C PRO A 6 12.44 21.14 -16.11
N ALA A 7 11.92 20.14 -16.82
CA ALA A 7 11.19 20.35 -18.05
C ALA A 7 9.88 21.11 -17.82
N TYR A 8 9.13 20.79 -16.78
CA TYR A 8 7.92 21.52 -16.39
C TYR A 8 8.22 22.97 -15.97
N VAL A 9 9.29 23.19 -15.21
CA VAL A 9 9.72 24.54 -14.81
C VAL A 9 10.10 25.37 -16.03
N ILE A 10 10.85 24.83 -16.98
CA ILE A 10 11.23 25.51 -18.22
C ILE A 10 10.00 25.82 -19.06
N LEU A 11 9.10 24.86 -19.27
CA LEU A 11 7.85 25.05 -20.01
C LEU A 11 6.97 26.13 -19.35
N PHE A 12 6.90 26.14 -18.04
CA PHE A 12 6.17 27.15 -17.29
C PHE A 12 6.77 28.54 -17.48
N LEU A 13 8.09 28.68 -17.34
CA LEU A 13 8.78 29.95 -17.51
C LEU A 13 8.65 30.46 -18.96
N CYS A 14 8.79 29.60 -19.95
CA CYS A 14 8.58 29.96 -21.35
C CYS A 14 7.13 30.36 -21.64
N GLY A 15 6.16 29.62 -21.09
CA GLY A 15 4.74 29.94 -21.21
C GLY A 15 4.38 31.25 -20.54
N ALA A 16 4.90 31.52 -19.35
CA ALA A 16 4.70 32.79 -18.65
C ALA A 16 5.31 33.96 -19.36
N ALA A 17 6.52 33.83 -19.93
CA ALA A 17 7.18 34.86 -20.74
C ALA A 17 6.38 35.18 -22.02
N SER A 18 5.97 34.12 -22.76
CA SER A 18 5.14 34.29 -23.97
C SER A 18 3.77 34.92 -23.66
N LEU A 19 3.16 34.54 -22.53
CA LEU A 19 1.91 35.15 -22.07
C LEU A 19 2.11 36.63 -21.67
N ALA A 20 3.21 36.98 -21.02
CA ALA A 20 3.54 38.35 -20.65
C ALA A 20 3.67 39.25 -21.89
N GLU A 21 4.35 38.80 -22.94
CA GLU A 21 4.44 39.49 -24.23
C GLU A 21 3.06 39.64 -24.90
N SER A 22 2.22 38.61 -24.85
CA SER A 22 0.86 38.66 -25.41
C SER A 22 -0.06 39.64 -24.66
N ILE A 23 0.12 39.78 -23.36
CA ILE A 23 -0.67 40.71 -22.51
C ILE A 23 -0.45 42.17 -22.89
N GLU A 24 0.77 42.57 -23.24
CA GLU A 24 1.05 43.91 -23.73
C GLU A 24 0.31 44.20 -25.03
N HIS A 25 0.13 43.21 -25.88
CA HIS A 25 -0.56 43.31 -27.15
C HIS A 25 -2.10 43.36 -27.03
N PHE A 26 -2.67 42.61 -26.09
CA PHE A 26 -4.12 42.49 -25.89
C PHE A 26 -4.71 43.40 -24.83
N LYS A 27 -3.91 44.30 -24.21
CA LYS A 27 -4.35 45.20 -23.13
C LYS A 27 -5.09 44.52 -21.97
N ILE A 28 -4.76 43.28 -21.70
CA ILE A 28 -5.31 42.55 -20.55
C ILE A 28 -4.81 43.20 -19.28
N PRO A 29 -5.67 43.52 -18.30
CA PRO A 29 -5.26 44.16 -17.07
C PRO A 29 -4.16 43.35 -16.38
N LYS A 30 -3.06 43.95 -16.00
CA LYS A 30 -1.93 43.33 -15.29
C LYS A 30 -2.42 42.52 -14.05
N LEU A 31 -3.51 42.98 -13.45
CA LEU A 31 -4.16 42.27 -12.34
C LEU A 31 -4.62 40.85 -12.73
N CYS A 32 -5.23 40.69 -13.92
CA CYS A 32 -5.68 39.36 -14.38
C CYS A 32 -4.51 38.38 -14.60
N PHE A 33 -3.38 38.89 -15.08
CA PHE A 33 -2.16 38.09 -15.21
C PHE A 33 -1.66 37.60 -13.85
N TRP A 34 -1.56 38.51 -12.88
CA TRP A 34 -1.10 38.13 -11.54
C TRP A 34 -2.07 37.21 -10.83
N VAL A 35 -3.38 37.40 -11.00
CA VAL A 35 -4.40 36.47 -10.47
C VAL A 35 -4.27 35.08 -11.10
N PHE A 36 -4.10 35.02 -12.43
CA PHE A 36 -3.90 33.76 -13.12
C PHE A 36 -2.60 33.05 -12.70
N THR A 37 -1.51 33.84 -12.60
CA THR A 37 -0.21 33.31 -12.14
C THR A 37 -0.29 32.80 -10.71
N LEU A 38 -1.01 33.49 -9.85
CA LEU A 38 -1.25 33.06 -8.47
C LEU A 38 -2.10 31.78 -8.42
N LEU A 39 -3.20 31.75 -9.16
CA LEU A 39 -4.07 30.54 -9.23
C LEU A 39 -3.31 29.34 -9.81
N PHE A 40 -2.47 29.57 -10.81
CA PHE A 40 -1.64 28.51 -11.39
C PHE A 40 -0.56 28.06 -10.39
N ALA A 41 0.11 28.99 -9.71
CA ALA A 41 1.08 28.67 -8.67
C ALA A 41 0.44 27.87 -7.52
N VAL A 42 -0.79 28.24 -7.13
CA VAL A 42 -1.59 27.48 -6.14
C VAL A 42 -1.94 26.09 -6.68
N SER A 43 -2.35 25.98 -7.95
CA SER A 43 -2.68 24.69 -8.58
C SER A 43 -1.47 23.76 -8.69
N VAL A 44 -0.31 24.31 -9.06
CA VAL A 44 0.96 23.56 -9.09
C VAL A 44 1.40 23.17 -7.68
N ARG A 45 1.10 23.98 -6.69
CA ARG A 45 1.42 23.76 -5.28
C ARG A 45 0.53 22.67 -4.64
N CYS A 46 -0.69 22.49 -5.13
CA CYS A 46 -1.58 21.41 -4.74
C CYS A 46 -1.15 20.05 -5.36
N SER A 47 -0.09 20.02 -6.17
CA SER A 47 0.53 18.78 -6.60
C SER A 47 1.27 18.11 -5.44
N PRO A 48 1.12 16.80 -5.20
CA PRO A 48 1.81 16.06 -4.13
C PRO A 48 3.32 16.30 -4.07
N LEU A 49 3.95 16.54 -5.22
CA LEU A 49 5.40 16.79 -5.35
C LEU A 49 5.85 18.15 -4.80
N THR A 50 4.95 19.12 -4.71
CA THR A 50 5.28 20.47 -4.20
C THR A 50 4.97 20.64 -2.73
N VAL A 51 4.02 19.87 -2.21
CA VAL A 51 3.67 19.86 -0.78
C VAL A 51 4.86 19.37 0.05
N MET A 52 5.64 18.43 -0.46
CA MET A 52 6.86 17.91 0.20
C MET A 52 7.96 18.97 0.45
N ALA A 53 7.94 20.09 -0.27
CA ALA A 53 8.94 21.14 -0.15
C ALA A 53 8.46 22.35 0.69
N LEU A 54 7.24 22.29 1.22
CA LEU A 54 6.66 23.42 1.96
C LEU A 54 6.87 23.29 3.47
N PRO A 55 7.14 24.41 4.17
CA PRO A 55 7.09 24.42 5.62
C PRO A 55 5.71 23.98 6.12
N GLU A 56 5.70 23.19 7.17
CA GLU A 56 4.53 22.57 7.79
C GLU A 56 3.38 23.55 8.07
N PHE A 57 3.69 24.77 8.51
CA PHE A 57 2.68 25.81 8.78
C PHE A 57 1.92 26.26 7.52
N VAL A 58 2.52 26.15 6.32
CA VAL A 58 1.89 26.53 5.05
C VAL A 58 0.93 25.45 4.59
N ILE A 59 1.28 24.20 4.83
CA ILE A 59 0.42 23.05 4.54
C ILE A 59 -0.84 23.15 5.40
N HIS A 60 -0.69 23.39 6.70
CA HIS A 60 -1.79 23.57 7.65
C HIS A 60 -2.76 24.72 7.28
N ALA A 61 -2.26 25.80 6.70
CA ALA A 61 -3.09 26.95 6.35
C ALA A 61 -3.99 26.70 5.12
N PHE A 62 -3.61 25.81 4.22
CA PHE A 62 -4.29 25.62 2.93
C PHE A 62 -5.07 24.30 2.79
N HIS A 63 -4.77 23.28 3.61
CA HIS A 63 -5.42 21.96 3.54
C HIS A 63 -5.68 21.33 4.91
N PRO A 64 -6.54 21.94 5.74
CA PRO A 64 -6.77 21.40 7.08
C PRO A 64 -7.48 20.03 7.09
N ALA A 65 -8.24 19.69 6.04
CA ALA A 65 -8.99 18.45 5.96
C ALA A 65 -8.16 17.25 5.43
N ASP A 66 -7.17 17.53 4.58
CA ASP A 66 -6.38 16.48 3.90
C ASP A 66 -5.05 16.20 4.63
N LEU A 67 -4.84 16.85 5.76
CA LEU A 67 -3.55 16.82 6.47
C LEU A 67 -3.14 15.42 6.88
N ALA A 68 -4.10 14.59 7.31
CA ALA A 68 -3.84 13.21 7.68
C ALA A 68 -3.37 12.36 6.49
N GLU A 69 -3.86 12.66 5.30
CA GLU A 69 -3.47 11.98 4.06
C GLU A 69 -2.10 12.47 3.57
N TYR A 70 -1.81 13.77 3.71
CA TYR A 70 -0.50 14.33 3.37
C TYR A 70 0.59 13.95 4.38
N GLN A 71 0.29 13.85 5.66
CA GLN A 71 1.21 13.29 6.65
C GLN A 71 1.55 11.84 6.35
N ARG A 72 0.59 11.05 5.87
CA ARG A 72 0.83 9.70 5.36
C ARG A 72 1.75 9.69 4.14
N LEU A 73 1.63 10.68 3.24
CA LEU A 73 2.52 10.80 2.08
C LEU A 73 3.94 11.24 2.47
N ASP A 74 4.10 12.06 3.51
CA ASP A 74 5.41 12.40 4.07
C ASP A 74 6.11 11.15 4.67
N GLU A 75 5.35 10.24 5.25
CA GLU A 75 5.87 8.96 5.75
C GLU A 75 6.22 7.97 4.62
N LEU A 76 5.71 8.17 3.39
CA LEU A 76 6.11 7.41 2.20
C LEU A 76 7.43 7.88 1.59
N THR A 77 7.95 9.05 2.01
CA THR A 77 9.23 9.54 1.53
C THR A 77 10.41 8.89 2.27
N TYR A 78 11.61 9.04 1.72
CA TYR A 78 12.87 8.39 2.12
C TYR A 78 13.25 8.49 3.60
N ASP A 79 12.48 9.21 4.41
CA ASP A 79 12.75 9.53 5.82
C ASP A 79 11.78 8.85 6.81
N ARG A 80 11.19 7.70 6.42
CA ARG A 80 10.35 6.91 7.34
C ARG A 80 11.13 6.57 8.61
N LYS A 81 10.57 6.95 9.75
CA LYS A 81 11.16 6.68 11.08
C LYS A 81 11.21 5.18 11.40
N ASP A 82 10.26 4.41 10.86
CA ASP A 82 10.13 2.96 11.03
C ASP A 82 10.90 2.15 9.97
N LYS A 83 11.63 2.81 9.07
CA LYS A 83 12.42 2.13 8.04
C LYS A 83 13.36 1.04 8.58
N PRO A 84 14.10 1.26 9.69
CA PRO A 84 14.96 0.22 10.25
C PRO A 84 14.18 -1.03 10.69
N GLN A 85 12.96 -0.85 11.22
CA GLN A 85 12.10 -1.94 11.67
C GLN A 85 11.53 -2.73 10.49
N ILE A 86 11.11 -2.03 9.43
CA ILE A 86 10.66 -2.66 8.18
C ILE A 86 11.80 -3.46 7.55
N GLN A 87 13.01 -2.89 7.51
CA GLN A 87 14.19 -3.59 7.03
C GLN A 87 14.54 -4.82 7.88
N ALA A 88 14.43 -4.71 9.21
CA ALA A 88 14.64 -5.84 10.11
C ALA A 88 13.63 -6.96 9.86
N MET A 89 12.35 -6.62 9.63
CA MET A 89 11.30 -7.59 9.30
C MET A 89 11.57 -8.24 7.91
N ALA A 90 11.93 -7.45 6.91
CA ALA A 90 12.29 -7.96 5.58
C ALA A 90 13.51 -8.90 5.66
N GLN A 91 14.55 -8.52 6.39
CA GLN A 91 15.75 -9.31 6.59
C GLN A 91 15.43 -10.63 7.30
N TRP A 92 14.57 -10.59 8.32
CA TRP A 92 14.13 -11.80 9.02
C TRP A 92 13.45 -12.80 8.06
N LEU A 93 12.55 -12.31 7.19
CA LEU A 93 11.91 -13.15 6.18
C LEU A 93 12.92 -13.75 5.21
N VAL A 94 13.89 -12.95 4.74
CA VAL A 94 14.96 -13.43 3.85
C VAL A 94 15.76 -14.57 4.49
N GLU A 95 16.09 -14.45 5.78
CA GLU A 95 16.90 -15.43 6.52
C GLU A 95 16.14 -16.72 6.82
N HIS A 96 14.79 -16.68 6.90
CA HIS A 96 13.98 -17.82 7.32
C HIS A 96 13.21 -18.48 6.18
N LEU A 97 13.04 -17.80 5.03
CA LEU A 97 12.40 -18.38 3.84
C LEU A 97 13.40 -19.19 3.02
N GLY A 98 13.16 -20.49 2.95
CA GLY A 98 13.91 -21.40 2.08
C GLY A 98 13.64 -21.16 0.58
N GLU A 99 14.27 -21.99 -0.25
CA GLU A 99 14.00 -22.01 -1.68
C GLU A 99 12.59 -22.53 -1.95
N GLY A 100 11.81 -21.77 -2.73
CA GLY A 100 10.40 -22.13 -3.06
C GLY A 100 9.39 -21.85 -1.94
N GLU A 101 9.83 -21.43 -0.75
CA GLU A 101 8.91 -21.02 0.31
C GLU A 101 8.46 -19.58 0.13
N VAL A 102 7.23 -19.31 0.54
CA VAL A 102 6.61 -17.98 0.43
C VAL A 102 6.11 -17.50 1.79
N ALA A 103 6.06 -16.19 1.95
CA ALA A 103 5.34 -15.53 3.04
C ALA A 103 4.15 -14.77 2.46
N TYR A 104 3.12 -14.54 3.28
CA TYR A 104 1.96 -13.74 2.90
C TYR A 104 1.75 -12.62 3.91
N MET A 105 1.62 -11.40 3.43
CA MET A 105 1.33 -10.23 4.25
C MET A 105 -0.15 -9.88 4.10
N ILE A 106 -0.93 -10.02 5.18
CA ILE A 106 -2.36 -9.70 5.19
C ILE A 106 -2.58 -8.18 5.14
N PRO A 107 -1.86 -7.36 5.94
CA PRO A 107 -1.95 -5.91 5.85
C PRO A 107 -1.58 -5.39 4.46
N ASP A 108 -2.39 -4.47 3.93
CA ASP A 108 -2.15 -3.83 2.64
C ASP A 108 -2.72 -2.43 2.64
N ASP A 109 -1.94 -1.48 3.12
CA ASP A 109 -2.27 -0.06 3.08
C ASP A 109 -1.16 0.74 2.39
N MET A 110 -1.32 2.05 2.35
CA MET A 110 -0.32 2.91 1.71
C MET A 110 1.05 2.88 2.41
N LEU A 111 1.09 2.63 3.72
CA LEU A 111 2.32 2.62 4.51
C LEU A 111 2.94 1.24 4.62
N TYR A 112 2.09 0.22 4.69
CA TYR A 112 2.48 -1.16 4.95
C TYR A 112 1.84 -2.11 3.95
N ASN A 113 2.59 -2.48 2.95
CA ASN A 113 2.16 -3.42 1.91
C ASN A 113 3.33 -4.32 1.46
N PRO A 114 3.04 -5.43 0.78
CA PRO A 114 4.08 -6.33 0.30
C PRO A 114 5.13 -5.66 -0.59
N GLY A 115 4.71 -4.68 -1.39
CA GLY A 115 5.63 -3.94 -2.27
C GLY A 115 6.67 -3.14 -1.49
N HIS A 116 6.29 -2.49 -0.38
CA HIS A 116 7.23 -1.78 0.49
C HIS A 116 8.21 -2.74 1.14
N LEU A 117 7.74 -3.90 1.60
CA LEU A 117 8.59 -4.89 2.24
C LEU A 117 9.60 -5.49 1.24
N ARG A 118 9.17 -5.81 0.00
CA ARG A 118 10.08 -6.24 -1.07
C ARG A 118 11.13 -5.18 -1.40
N ASN A 119 10.71 -3.92 -1.47
CA ASN A 119 11.59 -2.80 -1.80
C ASN A 119 12.58 -2.43 -0.67
N CYS A 120 12.34 -2.87 0.56
CA CYS A 120 13.29 -2.68 1.66
C CYS A 120 14.53 -3.57 1.54
N ASP A 121 14.47 -4.65 0.78
CA ASP A 121 15.58 -5.56 0.51
C ASP A 121 16.40 -5.14 -0.74
N LEU A 122 16.28 -3.92 -1.19
CA LEU A 122 17.17 -3.40 -2.23
C LEU A 122 18.62 -3.38 -1.72
N PRO A 123 19.60 -3.91 -2.47
CA PRO A 123 19.57 -4.22 -3.90
C PRO A 123 19.33 -5.70 -4.25
N ASN A 124 19.13 -6.58 -3.29
CA ASN A 124 19.22 -8.03 -3.50
C ASN A 124 17.94 -8.64 -4.07
N HIS A 125 16.79 -7.94 -3.99
CA HIS A 125 15.47 -8.42 -4.43
C HIS A 125 15.10 -9.83 -3.92
N ALA A 126 15.63 -10.21 -2.74
CA ALA A 126 15.53 -11.57 -2.21
C ALA A 126 14.12 -11.99 -1.84
N LEU A 127 13.20 -11.02 -1.67
CA LEU A 127 11.78 -11.27 -1.43
C LEU A 127 10.95 -11.29 -2.73
N ASP A 128 11.55 -10.99 -3.89
CA ASP A 128 10.84 -11.09 -5.16
C ASP A 128 10.42 -12.55 -5.42
N GLY A 129 9.15 -12.76 -5.73
CA GLY A 129 8.57 -14.09 -5.88
C GLY A 129 8.30 -14.87 -4.58
N LYS A 130 8.82 -14.40 -3.43
CA LYS A 130 8.59 -15.01 -2.11
C LYS A 130 7.53 -14.29 -1.28
N LEU A 131 7.18 -13.07 -1.65
CA LEU A 131 6.14 -12.27 -1.00
C LEU A 131 5.18 -11.77 -2.07
N PRO A 132 4.09 -12.49 -2.38
CA PRO A 132 3.10 -12.08 -3.37
C PRO A 132 2.37 -10.80 -2.93
N ASP A 133 1.72 -10.14 -3.90
CA ASP A 133 0.85 -9.02 -3.60
C ASP A 133 -0.37 -9.48 -2.78
N SER A 134 -0.86 -8.60 -1.93
CA SER A 134 -2.08 -8.82 -1.19
C SER A 134 -3.30 -8.75 -2.11
N PHE A 135 -4.41 -9.37 -1.69
CA PHE A 135 -5.67 -9.38 -2.41
C PHE A 135 -6.42 -8.03 -2.40
N SER A 136 -6.01 -7.08 -1.59
CA SER A 136 -6.73 -5.81 -1.43
C SER A 136 -6.26 -4.70 -2.36
N VAL A 137 -5.68 -5.05 -3.52
CA VAL A 137 -5.34 -4.06 -4.55
C VAL A 137 -6.62 -3.48 -5.13
N PRO A 138 -6.81 -2.14 -5.14
CA PRO A 138 -8.01 -1.50 -5.64
C PRO A 138 -8.36 -1.94 -7.07
N GLY A 139 -9.62 -2.33 -7.27
CA GLY A 139 -10.13 -2.75 -8.58
C GLY A 139 -9.77 -4.17 -9.02
N THR A 140 -9.04 -4.93 -8.21
CA THR A 140 -8.77 -6.34 -8.45
C THR A 140 -9.33 -7.17 -7.30
N HIS A 141 -10.30 -8.00 -7.64
CA HIS A 141 -10.82 -8.99 -6.70
C HIS A 141 -10.29 -10.36 -7.12
N TYR A 142 -9.36 -10.92 -6.37
CA TYR A 142 -8.92 -12.29 -6.56
C TYR A 142 -8.83 -13.01 -5.21
N PHE A 143 -9.11 -14.27 -5.23
CA PHE A 143 -8.99 -15.09 -4.04
C PHE A 143 -7.50 -15.38 -3.76
N PRO A 144 -7.00 -15.12 -2.55
CA PRO A 144 -5.56 -15.14 -2.26
C PRO A 144 -5.04 -16.56 -2.02
N THR A 145 -4.99 -17.39 -3.05
CA THR A 145 -4.49 -18.77 -2.93
C THR A 145 -3.07 -18.83 -2.37
N GLY A 146 -2.22 -17.84 -2.68
CA GLY A 146 -0.87 -17.75 -2.14
C GLY A 146 -0.78 -17.62 -0.62
N PHE A 147 -1.88 -17.24 0.05
CA PHE A 147 -1.96 -17.28 1.51
C PHE A 147 -1.90 -18.72 2.05
N PHE A 148 -2.56 -19.63 1.37
CA PHE A 148 -2.60 -21.04 1.78
C PHE A 148 -1.29 -21.77 1.48
N ASP A 149 -0.52 -21.27 0.51
CA ASP A 149 0.82 -21.78 0.19
C ASP A 149 1.90 -21.21 1.11
N ALA A 150 1.57 -20.14 1.89
CA ALA A 150 2.54 -19.44 2.69
C ALA A 150 2.99 -20.24 3.92
N ARG A 151 4.31 -20.32 4.08
CA ARG A 151 4.92 -20.80 5.33
C ARG A 151 4.77 -19.78 6.45
N TYR A 152 4.98 -18.51 6.14
CA TYR A 152 4.86 -17.43 7.11
C TYR A 152 3.74 -16.47 6.72
N VAL A 153 2.97 -16.06 7.73
CA VAL A 153 1.91 -15.04 7.59
C VAL A 153 2.30 -13.83 8.44
N VAL A 154 2.23 -12.65 7.83
CA VAL A 154 2.50 -11.38 8.49
C VAL A 154 1.20 -10.65 8.76
N THR A 155 0.98 -10.29 10.04
CA THR A 155 -0.17 -9.50 10.50
C THR A 155 0.29 -8.23 11.17
N ALA A 156 -0.63 -7.29 11.41
CA ALA A 156 -0.37 -6.05 12.15
C ALA A 156 -1.46 -5.79 13.19
N ASP A 157 -1.07 -5.16 14.29
CA ASP A 157 -1.97 -4.66 15.32
C ASP A 157 -1.55 -3.22 15.71
N PRO A 158 -2.43 -2.21 15.62
CA PRO A 158 -3.76 -2.30 15.01
C PRO A 158 -3.67 -2.67 13.52
N PHE A 159 -4.72 -3.35 13.02
CA PHE A 159 -4.79 -3.69 11.60
C PHE A 159 -4.96 -2.40 10.79
N PRO A 160 -4.05 -2.09 9.85
CA PRO A 160 -4.11 -0.86 9.09
C PRO A 160 -5.30 -0.87 8.12
N LEU A 161 -5.81 0.32 7.83
CA LEU A 161 -6.88 0.49 6.85
C LEU A 161 -6.40 0.03 5.47
N SER A 162 -7.23 -0.76 4.80
CA SER A 162 -6.96 -1.21 3.43
C SER A 162 -6.83 -0.05 2.46
N LEU A 163 -6.02 -0.22 1.40
CA LEU A 163 -5.97 0.69 0.25
C LEU A 163 -7.31 0.79 -0.49
N ALA A 164 -8.20 -0.18 -0.31
CA ALA A 164 -9.56 -0.19 -0.84
C ALA A 164 -10.55 0.13 0.30
N PRO A 165 -10.77 1.40 0.64
CA PRO A 165 -11.59 1.80 1.78
C PRO A 165 -13.07 1.38 1.64
N ASP A 166 -13.49 1.01 0.45
CA ASP A 166 -14.87 0.62 0.14
C ASP A 166 -15.16 -0.85 0.48
N THR A 167 -14.15 -1.63 0.88
CA THR A 167 -14.33 -3.04 1.21
C THR A 167 -13.86 -3.34 2.63
N GLU A 168 -14.64 -4.10 3.36
CA GLU A 168 -14.26 -4.64 4.67
C GLU A 168 -13.48 -5.97 4.54
N LEU A 169 -13.19 -6.41 3.32
CA LEU A 169 -12.64 -7.73 3.04
C LEU A 169 -11.33 -7.99 3.78
N GLY A 170 -10.42 -7.00 3.83
CA GLY A 170 -9.17 -7.10 4.57
C GLY A 170 -9.37 -7.33 6.07
N HIS A 171 -10.32 -6.60 6.66
CA HIS A 171 -10.67 -6.77 8.07
C HIS A 171 -11.29 -8.13 8.36
N ARG A 172 -12.19 -8.60 7.48
CA ARG A 172 -12.84 -9.92 7.60
C ARG A 172 -11.82 -11.04 7.45
N PHE A 173 -10.96 -10.94 6.44
CA PHE A 173 -9.89 -11.92 6.23
C PHE A 173 -8.96 -12.01 7.45
N ASN A 174 -8.53 -10.85 7.97
CA ASN A 174 -7.72 -10.82 9.18
C ASN A 174 -8.47 -11.37 10.40
N ALA A 175 -9.77 -11.11 10.54
CA ALA A 175 -10.59 -11.64 11.61
C ALA A 175 -10.66 -13.17 11.59
N VAL A 176 -10.84 -13.78 10.41
CA VAL A 176 -10.79 -15.24 10.23
C VAL A 176 -9.41 -15.77 10.62
N PHE A 177 -8.33 -15.13 10.15
CA PHE A 177 -6.97 -15.52 10.53
C PHE A 177 -6.80 -15.52 12.05
N LEU A 178 -7.21 -14.45 12.73
CA LEU A 178 -7.10 -14.32 14.18
C LEU A 178 -7.89 -15.40 14.96
N GLN A 179 -8.98 -15.91 14.39
CA GLN A 179 -9.75 -17.00 14.98
C GLN A 179 -9.04 -18.36 14.81
N LEU A 180 -8.44 -18.60 13.66
CA LEU A 180 -7.85 -19.90 13.30
C LEU A 180 -6.39 -20.05 13.71
N ARG A 181 -5.67 -18.94 13.86
CA ARG A 181 -4.21 -18.92 14.05
C ARG A 181 -3.71 -19.77 15.22
N GLU A 182 -4.45 -19.81 16.33
CA GLU A 182 -4.00 -20.55 17.53
C GLU A 182 -3.92 -22.06 17.29
N THR A 183 -4.67 -22.59 16.31
CA THR A 183 -4.67 -24.00 15.95
C THR A 183 -3.84 -24.30 14.70
N THR A 184 -3.57 -23.28 13.87
CA THR A 184 -2.94 -23.45 12.56
C THR A 184 -1.53 -22.86 12.48
N HIS A 185 -1.20 -21.92 13.34
CA HIS A 185 0.06 -21.18 13.31
C HIS A 185 0.66 -21.00 14.70
N GLN A 186 1.95 -20.72 14.74
CA GLN A 186 2.64 -20.26 15.94
C GLN A 186 3.32 -18.91 15.69
N GLN A 187 3.33 -18.06 16.70
CA GLN A 187 4.05 -16.79 16.65
C GLN A 187 5.56 -17.04 16.69
N VAL A 188 6.31 -16.50 15.73
CA VAL A 188 7.77 -16.69 15.64
C VAL A 188 8.57 -15.40 15.76
N ALA A 189 7.99 -14.24 15.39
CA ALA A 189 8.65 -12.95 15.53
C ALA A 189 7.66 -11.80 15.68
N THR A 190 8.13 -10.68 16.25
CA THR A 190 7.39 -9.41 16.36
C THR A 190 8.30 -8.23 16.08
N PHE A 191 7.73 -7.19 15.44
CA PHE A 191 8.43 -5.97 15.07
C PHE A 191 7.57 -4.77 15.45
N ASP A 192 8.02 -3.99 16.44
CA ASP A 192 7.38 -2.74 16.84
C ASP A 192 7.89 -1.62 15.92
N MET A 193 6.99 -0.98 15.18
CA MET A 193 7.31 0.10 14.23
C MET A 193 7.58 1.45 14.93
N GLY A 194 7.38 1.54 16.24
CA GLY A 194 7.61 2.75 17.01
C GLY A 194 6.54 3.83 16.85
N ASN A 195 5.50 3.56 16.07
CA ASN A 195 4.33 4.43 15.85
C ASN A 195 3.03 3.87 16.42
N GLY A 196 3.13 2.84 17.24
CA GLY A 196 2.01 2.13 17.84
C GLY A 196 1.52 0.93 17.01
N THR A 197 2.12 0.66 15.86
CA THR A 197 1.83 -0.54 15.05
C THR A 197 2.86 -1.62 15.36
N VAL A 198 2.40 -2.82 15.65
CA VAL A 198 3.23 -4.01 15.88
C VAL A 198 2.93 -5.04 14.81
N PHE A 199 3.96 -5.45 14.06
CA PHE A 199 3.85 -6.56 13.14
C PHE A 199 4.23 -7.86 13.82
N THR A 200 3.47 -8.92 13.52
CA THR A 200 3.72 -10.26 14.01
C THR A 200 3.85 -11.22 12.84
N ILE A 201 4.88 -12.06 12.88
CA ILE A 201 5.10 -13.15 11.93
C ILE A 201 4.66 -14.45 12.59
N TRP A 202 3.84 -15.19 11.85
CA TRP A 202 3.26 -16.46 12.26
C TRP A 202 3.76 -17.56 11.32
N GLU A 203 4.29 -18.63 11.85
CA GLU A 203 4.68 -19.81 11.06
C GLU A 203 3.53 -20.81 11.06
N ARG A 204 3.18 -21.35 9.90
CA ARG A 204 2.18 -22.40 9.76
C ARG A 204 2.70 -23.70 10.37
N THR A 205 1.90 -24.29 11.25
CA THR A 205 2.24 -25.53 11.97
C THR A 205 1.44 -26.74 11.53
N THR A 206 0.33 -26.52 10.83
CA THR A 206 -0.56 -27.59 10.36
C THR A 206 -0.76 -27.50 8.85
N PRO A 207 -0.98 -28.63 8.17
CA PRO A 207 -1.41 -28.62 6.79
C PRO A 207 -2.71 -27.82 6.61
N VAL A 208 -2.86 -27.18 5.47
CA VAL A 208 -4.13 -26.55 5.08
C VAL A 208 -5.21 -27.60 4.92
N THR A 209 -6.42 -27.29 5.33
CA THR A 209 -7.58 -28.15 5.15
C THR A 209 -8.61 -27.50 4.21
N ARG A 210 -9.43 -28.31 3.55
CA ARG A 210 -10.55 -27.81 2.74
C ARG A 210 -11.47 -26.91 3.56
N GLU A 211 -11.78 -27.27 4.79
CA GLU A 211 -12.65 -26.48 5.69
C GLU A 211 -12.06 -25.10 5.98
N GLU A 212 -10.74 -25.02 6.19
CA GLU A 212 -10.05 -23.73 6.36
C GLU A 212 -10.26 -22.85 5.11
N VAL A 213 -10.00 -23.38 3.91
CA VAL A 213 -10.13 -22.62 2.65
C VAL A 213 -11.57 -22.16 2.42
N GLU A 214 -12.56 -23.03 2.66
CA GLU A 214 -13.99 -22.72 2.52
C GLU A 214 -14.43 -21.63 3.53
N THR A 215 -13.84 -21.59 4.72
CA THR A 215 -14.13 -20.53 5.70
C THR A 215 -13.73 -19.16 5.17
N TYR A 216 -12.55 -19.04 4.56
CA TYR A 216 -12.13 -17.80 3.92
C TYR A 216 -12.96 -17.47 2.66
N LEU A 217 -13.28 -18.47 1.86
CA LEU A 217 -14.13 -18.29 0.67
C LEU A 217 -15.49 -17.70 1.03
N HIS A 218 -16.09 -18.14 2.13
CA HIS A 218 -17.37 -17.63 2.61
C HIS A 218 -17.32 -16.12 2.87
N GLU A 219 -16.22 -15.60 3.44
CA GLU A 219 -16.09 -14.15 3.66
C GLU A 219 -15.95 -13.38 2.33
N PHE A 220 -15.24 -13.95 1.35
CA PHE A 220 -15.13 -13.36 0.01
C PHE A 220 -16.48 -13.34 -0.72
N ASP A 221 -17.26 -14.40 -0.64
CA ASP A 221 -18.58 -14.49 -1.25
C ASP A 221 -19.56 -13.54 -0.56
N ALA A 222 -19.48 -13.38 0.76
CA ALA A 222 -20.30 -12.44 1.52
C ALA A 222 -20.06 -10.98 1.11
N GLU A 223 -18.82 -10.59 0.87
CA GLU A 223 -18.47 -9.25 0.37
C GLU A 223 -18.89 -9.06 -1.09
N ASN A 224 -18.83 -10.13 -1.88
CA ASN A 224 -19.18 -10.12 -3.29
C ASN A 224 -20.57 -10.71 -3.57
N ALA A 225 -21.53 -10.53 -2.68
CA ALA A 225 -22.87 -11.12 -2.76
C ALA A 225 -23.61 -10.89 -4.10
N LYS A 226 -23.20 -9.87 -4.88
CA LYS A 226 -23.72 -9.61 -6.23
C LYS A 226 -23.24 -10.65 -7.26
N TYR A 227 -22.11 -11.30 -7.00
CA TYR A 227 -21.49 -12.30 -7.86
C TYR A 227 -21.13 -13.54 -7.04
N PRO A 228 -22.13 -14.27 -6.53
CA PRO A 228 -21.88 -15.47 -5.74
C PRO A 228 -21.11 -16.49 -6.57
N GLU A 229 -20.26 -17.23 -5.91
CA GLU A 229 -19.39 -18.25 -6.53
C GLU A 229 -18.32 -17.72 -7.49
N MET A 230 -18.07 -16.40 -7.51
CA MET A 230 -17.05 -15.80 -8.40
C MET A 230 -15.67 -16.45 -8.21
N PHE A 231 -15.34 -16.85 -7.00
CA PHE A 231 -14.04 -17.44 -6.66
C PHE A 231 -14.04 -18.97 -6.60
N SER A 232 -15.21 -19.61 -6.67
CA SER A 232 -15.36 -21.05 -6.47
C SER A 232 -14.48 -21.88 -7.42
N SER A 233 -14.39 -21.48 -8.69
CA SER A 233 -13.55 -22.20 -9.67
C SER A 233 -12.05 -22.09 -9.36
N VAL A 234 -11.60 -20.97 -8.85
CA VAL A 234 -10.19 -20.76 -8.46
C VAL A 234 -9.87 -21.60 -7.25
N VAL A 235 -10.76 -21.61 -6.26
CA VAL A 235 -10.63 -22.41 -5.03
C VAL A 235 -10.63 -23.91 -5.35
N GLU A 236 -11.59 -24.39 -6.13
CA GLU A 236 -11.66 -25.82 -6.50
C GLU A 236 -10.43 -26.26 -7.29
N ASN A 237 -9.92 -25.42 -8.20
CA ASN A 237 -8.68 -25.72 -8.90
C ASN A 237 -7.49 -25.82 -7.94
N TRP A 238 -7.38 -24.87 -7.01
CA TRP A 238 -6.30 -24.89 -6.01
C TRP A 238 -6.40 -26.14 -5.12
N LEU A 239 -7.60 -26.47 -4.60
CA LEU A 239 -7.85 -27.66 -3.79
C LEU A 239 -7.48 -28.94 -4.55
N ALA A 240 -7.87 -29.05 -5.82
CA ALA A 240 -7.56 -30.21 -6.65
C ALA A 240 -6.04 -30.39 -6.87
N VAL A 241 -5.29 -29.29 -7.07
CA VAL A 241 -3.82 -29.32 -7.20
C VAL A 241 -3.16 -29.83 -5.92
N HIS A 242 -3.72 -29.50 -4.76
CA HIS A 242 -3.18 -29.87 -3.45
C HIS A 242 -3.75 -31.19 -2.90
N GLY A 243 -4.66 -31.83 -3.63
CA GLY A 243 -5.25 -33.11 -3.24
C GLY A 243 -6.22 -33.03 -2.05
N LEU A 244 -6.89 -31.88 -1.88
CA LEU A 244 -7.84 -31.57 -0.80
C LEU A 244 -9.30 -31.72 -1.23
#